data_b1daebb059e130fe3b78a1bc07fcf2ef
#
_entry.id   b1daebb059e130fe3b78a1bc07fcf2ef
#
_cell.length_a   1.000
_cell.length_b   1.000
_cell.length_c   1.000
_cell.angle_alpha   90.00
_cell.angle_beta   90.00
_cell.angle_gamma   90.00
#
_symmetry.space_group_name_H-M   'P 1'
#
loop_
_entity.id
_entity.type
_entity.pdbx_description
1 polymer ?
#
loop_
_entity_poly.entity_id
_entity_poly.type
_entity_poly.pdbx_seq_one_letter_code
_entity_poly.pdbx_strand_id
1 'polypeptide(L)'
;MSQRLLTALSNGAIDWPEGGRVALYRPGEPFDLPGPALVVTGDKRAAEAWSRHGAEVVRGAPETDLAIVTLGRSKSLNRDMIARAAASADRVVIDGAKTDGVDAIFKEMRKTGLAGESVTKAHGRVFWFDRTDTLAHWRDPGPVLGDDGFWRQAGVFSEAGVDRGSQVLAGLLPELKGRWADLGGGWGFLTRVALEKGANHVDLVEVEARALDCAERTLEGDPVTFHWADATLWTPAERIDGVLMNPPFHQGRTADARLGQAFIGQARVFDREVLS
;
A
#
# COMPACT_ATOMS: atom_id res chain seq x y z
N MET A 1 -1.40 0.79 18.16
CA MET A 1 -2.41 -0.33 18.23
C MET A 1 -3.82 0.25 18.39
N SER A 2 -4.83 -0.32 17.74
CA SER A 2 -6.22 0.15 17.89
C SER A 2 -6.78 -0.15 19.30
N GLN A 3 -7.69 0.71 19.80
CA GLN A 3 -8.31 0.48 21.11
C GLN A 3 -9.09 -0.85 21.20
N ARG A 4 -9.69 -1.30 20.09
CA ARG A 4 -10.43 -2.57 20.03
C ARG A 4 -9.49 -3.78 20.08
N LEU A 5 -8.35 -3.72 19.41
CA LEU A 5 -7.33 -4.77 19.46
C LEU A 5 -6.72 -4.86 20.87
N LEU A 6 -6.37 -3.70 21.47
CA LEU A 6 -5.92 -3.64 22.87
C LEU A 6 -6.95 -4.26 23.82
N THR A 7 -8.25 -3.97 23.63
CA THR A 7 -9.31 -4.54 24.44
C THR A 7 -9.39 -6.06 24.28
N ALA A 8 -9.27 -6.58 23.05
CA ALA A 8 -9.31 -8.01 22.78
C ALA A 8 -8.12 -8.77 23.39
N LEU A 9 -6.94 -8.16 23.38
CA LEU A 9 -5.74 -8.71 24.04
C LEU A 9 -5.89 -8.65 25.59
N SER A 10 -6.34 -7.51 26.14
CA SER A 10 -6.40 -7.32 27.58
C SER A 10 -7.46 -8.14 28.30
N ASN A 11 -8.52 -8.54 27.60
CA ASN A 11 -9.59 -9.39 28.15
C ASN A 11 -9.42 -10.89 27.84
N GLY A 12 -8.28 -11.28 27.24
CA GLY A 12 -7.98 -12.67 26.91
C GLY A 12 -8.81 -13.25 25.74
N ALA A 13 -9.48 -12.41 24.95
CA ALA A 13 -10.17 -12.88 23.74
C ALA A 13 -9.19 -13.24 22.62
N ILE A 14 -8.02 -12.64 22.64
CA ILE A 14 -6.89 -12.93 21.74
C ILE A 14 -5.65 -13.02 22.62
N ASP A 15 -4.89 -14.11 22.50
CA ASP A 15 -3.62 -14.27 23.18
C ASP A 15 -2.46 -13.89 22.25
N TRP A 16 -1.49 -13.15 22.79
CA TRP A 16 -0.21 -12.98 22.13
C TRP A 16 0.63 -14.22 22.43
N PRO A 17 1.08 -14.98 21.41
CA PRO A 17 1.77 -16.25 21.65
C PRO A 17 3.14 -16.00 22.31
N GLU A 18 3.36 -16.59 23.48
CA GLU A 18 4.62 -16.50 24.22
C GLU A 18 5.71 -17.26 23.47
N GLY A 19 6.78 -16.57 23.04
CA GLY A 19 7.84 -17.15 22.22
C GLY A 19 7.42 -17.53 20.79
N GLY A 20 6.17 -17.29 20.41
CA GLY A 20 5.64 -17.58 19.08
C GLY A 20 5.95 -16.49 18.05
N ARG A 21 5.73 -16.82 16.78
CA ARG A 21 5.92 -15.91 15.64
C ARG A 21 4.62 -15.16 15.35
N VAL A 22 4.70 -13.85 15.29
CA VAL A 22 3.57 -12.96 14.99
C VAL A 22 3.84 -12.18 13.71
N ALA A 23 2.82 -12.05 12.84
CA ALA A 23 2.87 -11.17 11.69
C ALA A 23 1.81 -10.07 11.77
N LEU A 24 2.22 -8.84 11.51
CA LEU A 24 1.35 -7.67 11.40
C LEU A 24 1.23 -7.28 9.94
N TYR A 25 0.05 -7.42 9.36
CA TYR A 25 -0.23 -7.04 7.97
C TYR A 25 -0.70 -5.59 7.91
N ARG A 26 0.08 -4.75 7.23
CA ARG A 26 -0.16 -3.31 7.04
C ARG A 26 -0.56 -2.60 8.35
N PRO A 27 0.17 -2.79 9.42
CA PRO A 27 -0.08 -2.04 10.64
C PRO A 27 0.10 -0.56 10.34
N GLY A 28 -0.65 0.31 10.99
CA GLY A 28 -0.46 1.76 10.90
C GLY A 28 0.87 2.21 11.49
N GLU A 29 0.89 3.38 12.13
CA GLU A 29 2.06 3.89 12.85
C GLU A 29 2.60 2.85 13.86
N PRO A 30 3.93 2.79 14.06
CA PRO A 30 4.55 1.92 15.06
C PRO A 30 3.98 2.15 16.46
N PHE A 31 3.93 1.08 17.23
CA PHE A 31 3.49 1.06 18.63
C PHE A 31 4.22 -0.06 19.37
N ASP A 32 4.28 0.03 20.69
CA ASP A 32 4.88 -1.00 21.52
C ASP A 32 4.11 -2.31 21.41
N LEU A 33 4.83 -3.39 21.10
CA LEU A 33 4.30 -4.73 20.94
C LEU A 33 4.53 -5.56 22.20
N PRO A 34 3.64 -6.52 22.52
CA PRO A 34 3.86 -7.46 23.62
C PRO A 34 5.11 -8.35 23.43
N GLY A 35 5.55 -8.52 22.20
CA GLY A 35 6.72 -9.32 21.82
C GLY A 35 7.14 -9.09 20.38
N PRO A 36 8.18 -9.81 19.89
CA PRO A 36 8.66 -9.70 18.51
C PRO A 36 7.57 -9.96 17.48
N ALA A 37 7.58 -9.20 16.38
CA ALA A 37 6.68 -9.42 15.26
C ALA A 37 7.35 -9.09 13.92
N LEU A 38 6.93 -9.81 12.87
CA LEU A 38 7.21 -9.48 11.49
C LEU A 38 6.18 -8.46 10.99
N VAL A 39 6.61 -7.48 10.22
CA VAL A 39 5.70 -6.50 9.61
C VAL A 39 5.59 -6.77 8.11
N VAL A 40 4.40 -7.11 7.66
CA VAL A 40 4.09 -7.38 6.25
C VAL A 40 3.50 -6.13 5.62
N THR A 41 4.30 -5.39 4.85
CA THR A 41 3.85 -4.16 4.19
C THR A 41 4.56 -3.92 2.86
N GLY A 42 3.84 -3.31 1.89
CA GLY A 42 4.39 -2.77 0.66
C GLY A 42 4.54 -1.24 0.70
N ASP A 43 4.03 -0.57 1.71
CA ASP A 43 4.20 0.88 1.88
C ASP A 43 5.59 1.19 2.45
N LYS A 44 6.42 1.92 1.69
CA LYS A 44 7.80 2.25 2.04
C LYS A 44 7.91 3.04 3.34
N ARG A 45 6.99 3.98 3.58
CA ARG A 45 6.97 4.80 4.81
C ARG A 45 6.71 3.94 6.03
N ALA A 46 5.72 3.05 5.94
CA ALA A 46 5.45 2.09 7.01
C ALA A 46 6.63 1.13 7.21
N ALA A 47 7.22 0.62 6.13
CA ALA A 47 8.40 -0.25 6.19
C ALA A 47 9.57 0.41 6.94
N GLU A 48 9.91 1.65 6.59
CA GLU A 48 10.97 2.41 7.25
C GLU A 48 10.65 2.77 8.70
N ALA A 49 9.40 3.16 8.98
CA ALA A 49 8.97 3.49 10.33
C ALA A 49 9.08 2.28 11.27
N TRP A 50 8.58 1.12 10.84
CA TRP A 50 8.66 -0.12 11.60
C TRP A 50 10.08 -0.67 11.72
N SER A 51 10.91 -0.57 10.67
CA SER A 51 12.33 -0.94 10.75
C SER A 51 13.09 -0.08 11.75
N ARG A 52 12.83 1.23 11.79
CA ARG A 52 13.40 2.12 12.82
C ARG A 52 12.90 1.80 14.22
N HIS A 53 11.73 1.22 14.36
CA HIS A 53 11.15 0.74 15.61
C HIS A 53 11.67 -0.67 16.01
N GLY A 54 12.58 -1.26 15.21
CA GLY A 54 13.22 -2.54 15.48
C GLY A 54 12.49 -3.77 14.96
N ALA A 55 11.43 -3.60 14.16
CA ALA A 55 10.73 -4.72 13.57
C ALA A 55 11.40 -5.18 12.26
N GLU A 56 11.38 -6.49 12.01
CA GLU A 56 11.72 -7.05 10.72
C GLU A 56 10.54 -6.83 9.74
N VAL A 57 10.83 -6.28 8.56
CA VAL A 57 9.82 -6.00 7.54
C VAL A 57 9.97 -6.96 6.38
N VAL A 58 8.85 -7.57 5.97
CA VAL A 58 8.78 -8.54 4.87
C VAL A 58 7.64 -8.18 3.90
N ARG A 59 7.71 -8.66 2.65
CA ARG A 59 6.64 -8.47 1.65
C ARG A 59 5.73 -9.70 1.51
N GLY A 60 6.22 -10.87 1.85
CA GLY A 60 5.49 -12.13 1.74
C GLY A 60 4.60 -12.43 2.94
N ALA A 61 3.81 -13.50 2.87
CA ALA A 61 3.04 -14.04 3.97
C ALA A 61 3.88 -15.10 4.72
N PRO A 62 4.46 -14.77 5.89
CA PRO A 62 5.27 -15.70 6.66
C PRO A 62 4.39 -16.73 7.38
N GLU A 63 4.91 -17.94 7.60
CA GLU A 63 4.31 -18.90 8.52
C GLU A 63 4.42 -18.38 9.95
N THR A 64 3.29 -18.27 10.67
CA THR A 64 3.22 -17.67 12.00
C THR A 64 2.14 -18.32 12.87
N ASP A 65 2.27 -18.20 14.19
CA ASP A 65 1.24 -18.65 15.14
C ASP A 65 0.05 -17.66 15.15
N LEU A 66 0.35 -16.36 14.94
CA LEU A 66 -0.66 -15.30 14.94
C LEU A 66 -0.41 -14.33 13.79
N ALA A 67 -1.44 -14.02 13.02
CA ALA A 67 -1.44 -12.91 12.06
C ALA A 67 -2.49 -11.87 12.46
N ILE A 68 -2.10 -10.60 12.48
CA ILE A 68 -3.01 -9.47 12.69
C ILE A 68 -3.10 -8.66 11.40
N VAL A 69 -4.26 -8.67 10.76
CA VAL A 69 -4.52 -7.98 9.51
C VAL A 69 -5.26 -6.68 9.79
N THR A 70 -4.61 -5.55 9.55
CA THR A 70 -5.25 -4.23 9.64
C THR A 70 -5.88 -3.90 8.30
N LEU A 71 -7.19 -3.68 8.30
CA LEU A 71 -7.93 -3.35 7.09
C LEU A 71 -7.70 -1.88 6.68
N GLY A 72 -7.61 -1.67 5.38
CA GLY A 72 -7.59 -0.37 4.75
C GLY A 72 -8.78 -0.21 3.79
N ARG A 73 -8.73 0.79 2.92
CA ARG A 73 -9.84 1.13 2.03
C ARG A 73 -10.02 0.19 0.84
N SER A 74 -8.93 -0.38 0.32
CA SER A 74 -9.01 -1.29 -0.82
C SER A 74 -9.62 -2.62 -0.38
N LYS A 75 -10.83 -2.90 -0.86
CA LYS A 75 -11.53 -4.15 -0.57
C LYS A 75 -10.81 -5.37 -1.15
N SER A 76 -10.25 -5.23 -2.33
CA SER A 76 -9.47 -6.27 -3.01
C SER A 76 -8.20 -6.61 -2.23
N LEU A 77 -7.42 -5.61 -1.83
CA LEU A 77 -6.23 -5.79 -1.01
C LEU A 77 -6.56 -6.38 0.37
N ASN A 78 -7.63 -5.91 1.02
CA ASN A 78 -8.07 -6.47 2.31
C ASN A 78 -8.34 -7.97 2.19
N ARG A 79 -9.05 -8.41 1.14
CA ARG A 79 -9.33 -9.82 0.89
C ARG A 79 -8.07 -10.63 0.61
N ASP A 80 -7.16 -10.11 -0.22
CA ASP A 80 -5.89 -10.77 -0.51
C ASP A 80 -5.06 -10.98 0.77
N MET A 81 -4.92 -9.95 1.59
CA MET A 81 -4.18 -10.03 2.86
C MET A 81 -4.81 -11.06 3.82
N ILE A 82 -6.14 -11.05 3.97
CA ILE A 82 -6.85 -12.02 4.80
C ILE A 82 -6.63 -13.44 4.30
N ALA A 83 -6.75 -13.68 3.00
CA ALA A 83 -6.56 -15.00 2.41
C ALA A 83 -5.12 -15.51 2.53
N ARG A 84 -4.13 -14.62 2.40
CA ARG A 84 -2.72 -14.96 2.62
C ARG A 84 -2.44 -15.29 4.08
N ALA A 85 -2.92 -14.47 5.01
CA ALA A 85 -2.80 -14.73 6.43
C ALA A 85 -3.51 -16.03 6.84
N ALA A 86 -4.72 -16.27 6.32
CA ALA A 86 -5.51 -17.48 6.60
C ALA A 86 -4.80 -18.79 6.19
N ALA A 87 -3.95 -18.75 5.18
CA ALA A 87 -3.22 -19.92 4.71
C ALA A 87 -1.88 -20.14 5.44
N SER A 88 -1.33 -19.09 6.10
CA SER A 88 0.02 -19.12 6.68
C SER A 88 0.08 -18.89 8.19
N ALA A 89 -1.03 -18.57 8.85
CA ALA A 89 -1.06 -18.35 10.29
C ALA A 89 -2.04 -19.29 10.98
N ASP A 90 -1.69 -19.81 12.15
CA ASP A 90 -2.57 -20.70 12.91
C ASP A 90 -3.81 -19.97 13.40
N ARG A 91 -3.67 -18.73 13.81
CA ARG A 91 -4.77 -17.81 14.13
C ARG A 91 -4.65 -16.50 13.38
N VAL A 92 -5.76 -16.02 12.85
CA VAL A 92 -5.86 -14.74 12.14
C VAL A 92 -6.81 -13.81 12.87
N VAL A 93 -6.34 -12.61 13.14
CA VAL A 93 -7.09 -11.50 13.74
C VAL A 93 -7.30 -10.42 12.70
N ILE A 94 -8.54 -10.01 12.50
CA ILE A 94 -8.90 -8.92 11.60
C ILE A 94 -9.25 -7.69 12.42
N ASP A 95 -8.54 -6.60 12.21
CA ASP A 95 -8.78 -5.31 12.84
C ASP A 95 -9.14 -4.26 11.78
N GLY A 96 -10.32 -3.66 11.86
CA GLY A 96 -10.75 -2.67 10.88
C GLY A 96 -11.73 -1.64 11.43
N ALA A 97 -11.68 -0.42 10.88
CA ALA A 97 -12.71 0.57 11.10
C ALA A 97 -13.95 0.26 10.24
N LYS A 98 -15.13 0.78 10.63
CA LYS A 98 -16.36 0.64 9.81
C LYS A 98 -16.18 1.24 8.43
N THR A 99 -15.42 2.32 8.33
CA THR A 99 -15.08 3.00 7.08
C THR A 99 -14.22 2.16 6.13
N ASP A 100 -13.52 1.16 6.67
CA ASP A 100 -12.65 0.25 5.92
C ASP A 100 -13.37 -1.07 5.55
N GLY A 101 -14.68 -1.12 5.80
CA GLY A 101 -15.53 -2.23 5.39
C GLY A 101 -15.50 -3.45 6.30
N VAL A 102 -14.99 -3.34 7.53
CA VAL A 102 -14.86 -4.48 8.46
C VAL A 102 -16.19 -5.20 8.72
N ASP A 103 -17.31 -4.47 8.85
CA ASP A 103 -18.60 -5.09 9.10
C ASP A 103 -19.12 -5.92 7.91
N ALA A 104 -18.80 -5.51 6.68
CA ALA A 104 -19.14 -6.28 5.48
C ALA A 104 -18.33 -7.59 5.41
N ILE A 105 -17.02 -7.52 5.66
CA ILE A 105 -16.14 -8.70 5.72
C ILE A 105 -16.59 -9.64 6.84
N PHE A 106 -16.82 -9.13 8.03
CA PHE A 106 -17.32 -9.94 9.16
C PHE A 106 -18.63 -10.65 8.83
N LYS A 107 -19.60 -9.95 8.23
CA LYS A 107 -20.89 -10.53 7.81
C LYS A 107 -20.69 -11.64 6.76
N GLU A 108 -19.79 -11.45 5.82
CA GLU A 108 -19.47 -12.44 4.79
C GLU A 108 -18.84 -13.69 5.43
N MET A 109 -17.86 -13.53 6.30
CA MET A 109 -17.18 -14.62 6.99
C MET A 109 -18.09 -15.36 7.99
N ARG A 110 -19.03 -14.67 8.61
CA ARG A 110 -20.05 -15.33 9.45
C ARG A 110 -20.95 -16.27 8.65
N LYS A 111 -21.27 -15.95 7.41
CA LYS A 111 -22.10 -16.81 6.53
C LYS A 111 -21.38 -18.12 6.17
N THR A 112 -20.06 -18.11 6.16
CA THR A 112 -19.24 -19.32 5.90
C THR A 112 -18.90 -20.08 7.19
N GLY A 113 -19.34 -19.59 8.36
CA GLY A 113 -19.03 -20.19 9.65
C GLY A 113 -17.63 -19.90 10.19
N LEU A 114 -16.82 -19.07 9.49
CA LEU A 114 -15.43 -18.80 9.87
C LEU A 114 -15.32 -17.77 11.01
N ALA A 115 -16.24 -16.81 11.10
CA ALA A 115 -16.19 -15.78 12.15
C ALA A 115 -17.37 -15.92 13.11
N GLY A 116 -17.11 -16.01 14.41
CA GLY A 116 -18.12 -16.12 15.48
C GLY A 116 -18.10 -14.92 16.41
N GLU A 117 -17.04 -14.79 17.18
CA GLU A 117 -16.85 -13.77 18.19
C GLU A 117 -16.21 -12.50 17.64
N SER A 118 -16.49 -11.38 18.28
CA SER A 118 -15.90 -10.10 17.91
C SER A 118 -15.96 -9.08 19.03
N VAL A 119 -15.01 -8.13 19.04
CA VAL A 119 -15.02 -6.95 19.90
C VAL A 119 -15.31 -5.72 19.04
N THR A 120 -16.34 -4.95 19.41
CA THR A 120 -16.70 -3.71 18.73
C THR A 120 -16.40 -2.53 19.65
N LYS A 121 -15.51 -1.62 19.21
CA LYS A 121 -15.11 -0.42 19.95
C LYS A 121 -14.53 0.62 19.00
N ALA A 122 -14.57 1.90 19.35
CA ALA A 122 -13.97 3.00 18.62
C ALA A 122 -14.31 2.97 17.11
N HIS A 123 -15.60 2.88 16.79
CA HIS A 123 -16.13 2.87 15.41
C HIS A 123 -15.52 1.78 14.48
N GLY A 124 -15.16 0.63 15.06
CA GLY A 124 -14.62 -0.51 14.31
C GLY A 124 -14.90 -1.83 14.99
N ARG A 125 -14.33 -2.88 14.43
CA ARG A 125 -14.47 -4.25 14.87
C ARG A 125 -13.14 -4.98 14.81
N VAL A 126 -12.90 -5.83 15.81
CA VAL A 126 -11.89 -6.90 15.78
C VAL A 126 -12.64 -8.22 15.86
N PHE A 127 -12.23 -9.19 15.04
CA PHE A 127 -12.70 -10.57 15.10
C PHE A 127 -11.58 -11.51 14.67
N TRP A 128 -11.73 -12.81 14.91
CA TRP A 128 -10.68 -13.79 14.68
C TRP A 128 -11.25 -15.12 14.23
N PHE A 129 -10.37 -15.92 13.62
CA PHE A 129 -10.65 -17.26 13.14
C PHE A 129 -9.34 -18.06 13.04
N ASP A 130 -9.44 -19.38 12.95
CA ASP A 130 -8.29 -20.25 12.82
C ASP A 130 -7.92 -20.48 11.35
N ARG A 131 -6.71 -21.00 11.10
CA ARG A 131 -6.15 -21.29 9.79
C ARG A 131 -7.17 -21.99 8.88
N THR A 132 -7.24 -21.57 7.62
CA THR A 132 -8.17 -22.14 6.65
C THR A 132 -7.78 -21.81 5.22
N ASP A 133 -8.05 -22.75 4.29
CA ASP A 133 -7.94 -22.53 2.85
C ASP A 133 -9.26 -22.11 2.18
N THR A 134 -10.36 -22.04 2.94
CA THR A 134 -11.69 -21.65 2.44
C THR A 134 -11.69 -20.29 1.75
N LEU A 135 -10.77 -19.41 2.13
CA LEU A 135 -10.62 -18.06 1.58
C LEU A 135 -9.65 -17.96 0.40
N ALA A 136 -9.16 -19.09 -0.13
CA ALA A 136 -8.20 -19.09 -1.25
C ALA A 136 -8.69 -18.29 -2.48
N HIS A 137 -10.02 -18.26 -2.72
CA HIS A 137 -10.65 -17.51 -3.79
C HIS A 137 -10.60 -15.97 -3.60
N TRP A 138 -10.15 -15.49 -2.44
CA TRP A 138 -9.92 -14.07 -2.18
C TRP A 138 -8.50 -13.63 -2.55
N ARG A 139 -7.59 -14.59 -2.80
CA ARG A 139 -6.22 -14.25 -3.18
C ARG A 139 -6.19 -13.50 -4.50
N ASP A 140 -5.43 -12.43 -4.51
CA ASP A 140 -5.05 -11.74 -5.73
C ASP A 140 -4.09 -12.63 -6.52
N PRO A 141 -4.32 -12.89 -7.81
CA PRO A 141 -3.41 -13.67 -8.65
C PRO A 141 -2.07 -12.96 -8.90
N GLY A 142 -1.97 -11.69 -8.55
CA GLY A 142 -0.84 -10.82 -8.84
C GLY A 142 -1.14 -9.85 -9.99
N PRO A 143 -0.10 -9.23 -10.57
CA PRO A 143 -0.29 -8.29 -11.67
C PRO A 143 -0.96 -8.93 -12.87
N VAL A 144 -1.98 -8.26 -13.43
CA VAL A 144 -2.73 -8.64 -14.63
C VAL A 144 -2.57 -7.55 -15.68
N LEU A 145 -2.29 -7.95 -16.92
CA LEU A 145 -2.21 -7.03 -18.05
C LEU A 145 -3.61 -6.65 -18.50
N GLY A 146 -3.92 -5.34 -18.48
CA GLY A 146 -5.16 -4.80 -19.03
C GLY A 146 -5.14 -4.66 -20.55
N ASP A 147 -6.31 -4.52 -21.17
CA ASP A 147 -6.46 -4.31 -22.62
C ASP A 147 -5.79 -3.01 -23.12
N ASP A 148 -5.52 -2.09 -22.21
CA ASP A 148 -4.81 -0.83 -22.47
C ASP A 148 -3.27 -0.95 -22.37
N GLY A 149 -2.75 -2.16 -22.19
CA GLY A 149 -1.32 -2.45 -22.14
C GLY A 149 -0.62 -2.11 -20.81
N PHE A 150 -1.38 -1.89 -19.73
CA PHE A 150 -0.83 -1.62 -18.42
C PHE A 150 -1.09 -2.77 -17.45
N TRP A 151 -0.05 -3.11 -16.68
CA TRP A 151 -0.16 -4.08 -15.59
C TRP A 151 -0.78 -3.43 -14.34
N ARG A 152 -1.72 -4.13 -13.70
CA ARG A 152 -2.37 -3.70 -12.45
C ARG A 152 -2.64 -4.89 -11.55
N GLN A 153 -2.78 -4.64 -10.25
CA GLN A 153 -3.18 -5.65 -9.27
C GLN A 153 -4.02 -5.06 -8.14
N ALA A 154 -4.55 -5.92 -7.28
CA ALA A 154 -5.34 -5.52 -6.14
C ALA A 154 -4.58 -4.55 -5.21
N GLY A 155 -5.22 -3.45 -4.86
CA GLY A 155 -4.70 -2.47 -3.92
C GLY A 155 -3.86 -1.35 -4.52
N VAL A 156 -3.54 -1.38 -5.82
CA VAL A 156 -2.91 -0.24 -6.48
C VAL A 156 -3.91 0.88 -6.71
N PHE A 157 -3.44 2.11 -6.78
CA PHE A 157 -4.29 3.25 -7.13
C PHE A 157 -4.90 3.03 -8.53
N SER A 158 -6.19 3.31 -8.67
CA SER A 158 -6.90 3.15 -9.96
C SER A 158 -6.76 1.76 -10.59
N GLU A 159 -6.90 0.70 -9.77
CA GLU A 159 -6.79 -0.70 -10.22
C GLU A 159 -7.74 -1.07 -11.38
N ALA A 160 -8.84 -0.34 -11.55
CA ALA A 160 -9.84 -0.58 -12.60
C ALA A 160 -9.55 0.14 -13.93
N GLY A 161 -8.57 1.02 -13.98
CA GLY A 161 -8.22 1.79 -15.19
C GLY A 161 -7.58 3.13 -14.87
N VAL A 162 -7.25 3.89 -15.91
CA VAL A 162 -6.60 5.20 -15.75
C VAL A 162 -7.54 6.19 -15.08
N ASP A 163 -7.08 6.84 -14.04
CA ASP A 163 -7.80 7.90 -13.34
C ASP A 163 -7.97 9.16 -14.22
N ARG A 164 -9.10 9.85 -14.04
CA ARG A 164 -9.43 11.03 -14.85
C ARG A 164 -8.42 12.18 -14.72
N GLY A 165 -7.86 12.39 -13.52
CA GLY A 165 -6.86 13.42 -13.30
C GLY A 165 -5.60 13.16 -14.11
N SER A 166 -5.12 11.92 -14.09
CA SER A 166 -3.98 11.48 -14.91
C SER A 166 -4.26 11.60 -16.41
N GLN A 167 -5.47 11.26 -16.87
CA GLN A 167 -5.85 11.44 -18.29
C GLN A 167 -5.83 12.91 -18.72
N VAL A 168 -6.37 13.79 -17.90
CA VAL A 168 -6.36 15.25 -18.19
C VAL A 168 -4.94 15.78 -18.22
N LEU A 169 -4.10 15.42 -17.23
CA LEU A 169 -2.70 15.83 -17.19
C LEU A 169 -1.94 15.34 -18.42
N ALA A 170 -2.09 14.08 -18.79
CA ALA A 170 -1.47 13.49 -19.98
C ALA A 170 -1.84 14.25 -21.27
N GLY A 171 -3.10 14.67 -21.41
CA GLY A 171 -3.57 15.46 -22.56
C GLY A 171 -3.02 16.88 -22.63
N LEU A 172 -2.57 17.44 -21.50
CA LEU A 172 -2.02 18.79 -21.40
C LEU A 172 -0.50 18.84 -21.50
N LEU A 173 0.20 17.70 -21.42
CA LEU A 173 1.66 17.65 -21.50
C LEU A 173 2.13 18.09 -22.88
N PRO A 174 3.09 19.06 -22.95
CA PRO A 174 3.75 19.44 -24.20
C PRO A 174 4.72 18.35 -24.66
N GLU A 175 5.48 18.61 -25.71
CA GLU A 175 6.70 17.83 -26.00
C GLU A 175 7.70 18.00 -24.85
N LEU A 176 8.28 16.87 -24.43
CA LEU A 176 9.25 16.81 -23.33
C LEU A 176 10.63 16.53 -23.89
N LYS A 177 11.66 16.88 -23.14
CA LYS A 177 13.06 16.56 -23.41
C LYS A 177 13.79 16.33 -22.10
N GLY A 178 14.90 15.58 -22.15
CA GLY A 178 15.75 15.38 -20.99
C GLY A 178 15.19 14.37 -19.98
N ARG A 179 15.58 14.53 -18.74
CA ARG A 179 15.27 13.62 -17.62
C ARG A 179 14.12 14.17 -16.76
N TRP A 180 13.14 13.34 -16.49
CA TRP A 180 11.95 13.72 -15.72
C TRP A 180 11.79 12.85 -14.48
N ALA A 181 11.09 13.36 -13.46
CA ALA A 181 10.67 12.58 -12.30
C ALA A 181 9.15 12.46 -12.28
N ASP A 182 8.63 11.24 -12.12
CA ASP A 182 7.20 10.96 -11.90
C ASP A 182 6.99 10.63 -10.41
N LEU A 183 6.56 11.63 -9.64
CA LEU A 183 6.40 11.55 -8.20
C LEU A 183 5.03 10.95 -7.82
N GLY A 184 5.03 9.74 -7.25
CA GLY A 184 3.82 8.95 -7.03
C GLY A 184 3.35 8.31 -8.33
N GLY A 185 4.29 7.77 -9.13
CA GLY A 185 4.04 7.29 -10.47
C GLY A 185 3.08 6.10 -10.60
N GLY A 186 2.71 5.48 -9.47
CA GLY A 186 1.77 4.36 -9.44
C GLY A 186 2.26 3.21 -10.31
N TRP A 187 1.40 2.70 -11.20
CA TRP A 187 1.71 1.64 -12.15
C TRP A 187 2.25 2.15 -13.51
N GLY A 188 2.72 3.43 -13.56
CA GLY A 188 3.54 3.95 -14.65
C GLY A 188 2.80 4.65 -15.79
N PHE A 189 1.52 5.04 -15.63
CA PHE A 189 0.76 5.69 -16.70
C PHE A 189 1.38 7.01 -17.17
N LEU A 190 1.64 7.95 -16.25
CA LEU A 190 2.23 9.25 -16.62
C LEU A 190 3.67 9.11 -17.11
N THR A 191 4.43 8.16 -16.56
CA THR A 191 5.77 7.82 -17.03
C THR A 191 5.75 7.37 -18.50
N ARG A 192 4.84 6.46 -18.88
CA ARG A 192 4.66 6.04 -20.27
C ARG A 192 4.37 7.23 -21.19
N VAL A 193 3.41 8.06 -20.79
CA VAL A 193 3.05 9.27 -21.56
C VAL A 193 4.24 10.24 -21.69
N ALA A 194 5.04 10.42 -20.63
CA ALA A 194 6.22 11.28 -20.69
C ALA A 194 7.24 10.79 -21.73
N LEU A 195 7.50 9.49 -21.77
CA LEU A 195 8.38 8.87 -22.77
C LEU A 195 7.82 9.04 -24.19
N GLU A 196 6.53 8.82 -24.39
CA GLU A 196 5.85 9.04 -25.69
C GLU A 196 5.90 10.51 -26.13
N LYS A 197 5.96 11.45 -25.18
CA LYS A 197 6.10 12.89 -25.41
C LYS A 197 7.55 13.35 -25.59
N GLY A 198 8.53 12.45 -25.53
CA GLY A 198 9.93 12.72 -25.87
C GLY A 198 10.88 12.87 -24.67
N ALA A 199 10.46 12.57 -23.45
CA ALA A 199 11.38 12.46 -22.31
C ALA A 199 12.45 11.39 -22.63
N ASN A 200 13.72 11.69 -22.35
CA ASN A 200 14.82 10.78 -22.62
C ASN A 200 14.99 9.73 -21.50
N HIS A 201 14.56 10.07 -20.29
CA HIS A 201 14.61 9.21 -19.11
C HIS A 201 13.59 9.66 -18.08
N VAL A 202 13.02 8.72 -17.32
CA VAL A 202 12.12 9.04 -16.22
C VAL A 202 12.55 8.30 -14.96
N ASP A 203 12.67 9.03 -13.85
CA ASP A 203 12.74 8.48 -12.51
C ASP A 203 11.32 8.31 -11.96
N LEU A 204 10.82 7.09 -11.91
CA LEU A 204 9.51 6.77 -11.36
C LEU A 204 9.65 6.49 -9.85
N VAL A 205 9.04 7.33 -9.02
CA VAL A 205 9.09 7.22 -7.55
C VAL A 205 7.74 6.80 -7.01
N GLU A 206 7.67 5.64 -6.36
CA GLU A 206 6.42 5.09 -5.84
C GLU A 206 6.61 4.48 -4.45
N VAL A 207 5.68 4.78 -3.56
CA VAL A 207 5.71 4.34 -2.16
C VAL A 207 5.15 2.93 -1.98
N GLU A 208 4.22 2.50 -2.84
CA GLU A 208 3.58 1.19 -2.77
C GLU A 208 4.29 0.19 -3.69
N ALA A 209 4.95 -0.80 -3.10
CA ALA A 209 5.72 -1.80 -3.83
C ALA A 209 4.91 -2.54 -4.90
N ARG A 210 3.62 -2.84 -4.64
CA ARG A 210 2.74 -3.49 -5.63
C ARG A 210 2.52 -2.64 -6.88
N ALA A 211 2.42 -1.33 -6.72
CA ALA A 211 2.29 -0.41 -7.84
C ALA A 211 3.60 -0.35 -8.63
N LEU A 212 4.73 -0.30 -7.93
CA LEU A 212 6.05 -0.33 -8.55
C LEU A 212 6.28 -1.64 -9.33
N ASP A 213 5.91 -2.81 -8.77
CA ASP A 213 6.00 -4.11 -9.47
C ASP A 213 5.16 -4.12 -10.78
N CYS A 214 4.01 -3.41 -10.80
CA CYS A 214 3.21 -3.21 -12.00
C CYS A 214 3.88 -2.26 -12.99
N ALA A 215 4.47 -1.16 -12.50
CA ALA A 215 5.19 -0.20 -13.34
C ALA A 215 6.41 -0.83 -14.02
N GLU A 216 7.20 -1.62 -13.30
CA GLU A 216 8.36 -2.34 -13.85
C GLU A 216 7.96 -3.27 -14.99
N ARG A 217 6.83 -3.97 -14.89
CA ARG A 217 6.29 -4.82 -15.97
C ARG A 217 5.73 -3.99 -17.13
N THR A 218 5.07 -2.87 -16.82
CA THR A 218 4.49 -1.97 -17.83
C THR A 218 5.54 -1.31 -18.70
N LEU A 219 6.67 -0.96 -18.11
CA LEU A 219 7.75 -0.16 -18.70
C LEU A 219 9.04 -0.98 -18.90
N GLU A 220 8.90 -2.31 -19.03
CA GLU A 220 10.04 -3.20 -19.26
C GLU A 220 10.78 -2.82 -20.55
N GLY A 221 12.08 -2.54 -20.42
CA GLY A 221 12.93 -2.11 -21.54
C GLY A 221 12.90 -0.62 -21.85
N ASP A 222 12.03 0.16 -21.22
CA ASP A 222 11.98 1.61 -21.35
C ASP A 222 13.10 2.30 -20.53
N PRO A 223 13.53 3.53 -20.87
CA PRO A 223 14.54 4.27 -20.13
C PRO A 223 13.98 4.85 -18.82
N VAL A 224 13.69 3.97 -17.85
CA VAL A 224 13.11 4.31 -16.54
C VAL A 224 13.97 3.78 -15.41
N THR A 225 14.19 4.60 -14.39
CA THR A 225 14.72 4.14 -13.09
C THR A 225 13.59 4.09 -12.08
N PHE A 226 13.39 2.93 -11.45
CA PHE A 226 12.33 2.70 -10.49
C PHE A 226 12.83 2.90 -9.07
N HIS A 227 12.09 3.68 -8.27
CA HIS A 227 12.43 3.99 -6.89
C HIS A 227 11.28 3.61 -5.94
N TRP A 228 11.48 2.59 -5.13
CA TRP A 228 10.58 2.32 -4.02
C TRP A 228 10.89 3.30 -2.88
N ALA A 229 10.24 4.46 -2.88
CA ALA A 229 10.56 5.57 -1.99
C ALA A 229 9.34 6.44 -1.67
N ASP A 230 9.45 7.21 -0.58
CA ASP A 230 8.52 8.31 -0.32
C ASP A 230 8.86 9.51 -1.22
N ALA A 231 7.98 9.80 -2.17
CA ALA A 231 8.16 10.91 -3.12
C ALA A 231 8.29 12.29 -2.46
N THR A 232 7.85 12.45 -1.21
CA THR A 232 7.98 13.70 -0.45
C THR A 232 9.36 13.87 0.19
N LEU A 233 10.19 12.84 0.17
CA LEU A 233 11.54 12.82 0.76
C LEU A 233 12.62 12.39 -0.25
N TRP A 234 12.21 11.89 -1.42
CA TRP A 234 13.13 11.41 -2.44
C TRP A 234 13.90 12.56 -3.09
N THR A 235 15.19 12.34 -3.36
CA THR A 235 16.05 13.27 -4.07
C THR A 235 16.68 12.57 -5.27
N PRO A 236 16.73 13.20 -6.46
CA PRO A 236 17.35 12.61 -7.62
C PRO A 236 18.88 12.52 -7.46
N ALA A 237 19.48 11.47 -8.02
CA ALA A 237 20.93 11.34 -8.08
C ALA A 237 21.55 12.20 -9.20
N GLU A 238 20.76 12.54 -10.21
CA GLU A 238 21.13 13.36 -11.35
C GLU A 238 20.14 14.51 -11.53
N ARG A 239 20.58 15.57 -12.21
CA ARG A 239 19.70 16.72 -12.52
C ARG A 239 18.50 16.25 -13.34
N ILE A 240 17.31 16.69 -12.95
CA ILE A 240 16.05 16.51 -13.67
C ILE A 240 15.62 17.81 -14.35
N ASP A 241 14.96 17.71 -15.52
CA ASP A 241 14.48 18.83 -16.31
C ASP A 241 13.02 19.18 -16.00
N GLY A 242 12.29 18.27 -15.31
CA GLY A 242 10.94 18.52 -14.87
C GLY A 242 10.34 17.41 -14.03
N VAL A 243 9.17 17.71 -13.46
CA VAL A 243 8.44 16.82 -12.56
C VAL A 243 7.03 16.60 -13.07
N LEU A 244 6.60 15.34 -13.05
CA LEU A 244 5.21 14.93 -13.20
C LEU A 244 4.69 14.48 -11.84
N MET A 245 3.45 14.81 -11.53
CA MET A 245 2.78 14.30 -10.33
C MET A 245 1.26 14.38 -10.46
N ASN A 246 0.59 13.36 -10.02
CA ASN A 246 -0.85 13.36 -9.74
C ASN A 246 -1.06 12.87 -8.30
N PRO A 247 -0.73 13.69 -7.30
CA PRO A 247 -0.74 13.26 -5.91
C PRO A 247 -2.14 12.87 -5.44
N PRO A 248 -2.28 11.89 -4.53
CA PRO A 248 -3.58 11.52 -3.99
C PRO A 248 -4.16 12.67 -3.15
N PHE A 249 -5.15 13.37 -3.70
CA PHE A 249 -5.83 14.48 -3.00
C PHE A 249 -6.77 14.03 -1.89
N HIS A 250 -7.01 12.73 -1.72
CA HIS A 250 -7.94 12.16 -0.77
C HIS A 250 -7.30 11.03 0.05
N GLN A 251 -6.66 11.38 1.16
CA GLN A 251 -6.44 10.43 2.25
C GLN A 251 -7.54 10.65 3.29
N GLY A 252 -8.61 9.86 3.23
CA GLY A 252 -9.75 10.04 4.09
C GLY A 252 -10.91 10.77 3.42
N ARG A 253 -11.93 11.15 4.22
CA ARG A 253 -13.09 11.94 3.76
C ARG A 253 -12.75 13.41 3.52
N THR A 254 -11.62 13.86 4.02
CA THR A 254 -11.09 15.22 3.83
C THR A 254 -9.93 15.16 2.84
N ALA A 255 -9.92 16.10 1.89
CA ALA A 255 -8.77 16.33 1.04
C ALA A 255 -7.55 16.65 1.92
N ASP A 256 -6.48 15.86 1.83
CA ASP A 256 -5.25 16.17 2.54
C ASP A 256 -4.41 17.15 1.70
N ALA A 257 -4.74 18.43 1.83
CA ALA A 257 -4.00 19.51 1.18
C ALA A 257 -2.51 19.51 1.58
N ARG A 258 -2.17 18.96 2.75
CA ARG A 258 -0.78 18.91 3.24
C ARG A 258 0.07 17.95 2.40
N LEU A 259 -0.49 16.81 1.99
CA LEU A 259 0.22 15.88 1.14
C LEU A 259 0.50 16.49 -0.24
N GLY A 260 -0.50 17.12 -0.88
CA GLY A 260 -0.29 17.85 -2.14
C GLY A 260 0.75 18.95 -2.00
N GLN A 261 0.73 19.71 -0.87
CA GLN A 261 1.75 20.74 -0.58
C GLN A 261 3.15 20.13 -0.39
N ALA A 262 3.26 18.96 0.22
CA ALA A 262 4.54 18.26 0.39
C ALA A 262 5.13 17.85 -0.96
N PHE A 263 4.32 17.31 -1.87
CA PHE A 263 4.75 16.99 -3.25
C PHE A 263 5.21 18.25 -4.01
N ILE A 264 4.44 19.35 -3.95
CA ILE A 264 4.82 20.63 -4.56
C ILE A 264 6.11 21.18 -3.91
N GLY A 265 6.23 21.05 -2.60
CA GLY A 265 7.44 21.43 -1.86
C GLY A 265 8.67 20.70 -2.36
N GLN A 266 8.55 19.38 -2.56
CA GLN A 266 9.64 18.55 -3.07
C GLN A 266 10.01 18.91 -4.51
N ALA A 267 9.03 19.10 -5.39
CA ALA A 267 9.28 19.54 -6.77
C ALA A 267 10.05 20.90 -6.84
N ARG A 268 9.78 21.84 -5.91
CA ARG A 268 10.49 23.12 -5.84
C ARG A 268 11.93 23.01 -5.34
N VAL A 269 12.28 21.97 -4.60
CA VAL A 269 13.68 21.73 -4.18
C VAL A 269 14.53 21.47 -5.40
N PHE A 270 14.01 20.73 -6.39
CA PHE A 270 14.73 20.40 -7.63
C PHE A 270 14.98 21.63 -8.51
N ASP A 271 14.07 22.62 -8.52
CA ASP A 271 14.26 23.90 -9.23
C ASP A 271 15.35 24.79 -8.60
N ARG A 272 15.59 24.69 -7.28
CA ARG A 272 16.55 25.57 -6.59
C ARG A 272 18.01 25.16 -6.77
N GLU A 273 18.29 23.90 -7.01
CA GLU A 273 19.64 23.42 -7.32
C GLU A 273 20.12 23.86 -8.71
N VAL A 274 19.22 24.37 -9.55
CA VAL A 274 19.51 24.92 -10.89
C VAL A 274 20.02 26.38 -10.82
N LEU A 275 19.84 27.08 -9.69
CA LEU A 275 20.13 28.51 -9.52
C LEU A 275 21.31 28.79 -8.57
N SER A 276 22.03 27.79 -8.11
CA SER A 276 23.26 27.90 -7.33
C SER A 276 24.44 27.36 -8.14
#